data_a70f8ab3abc7f2a39144f6ba4c4a427b
#
_entry.id   a70f8ab3abc7f2a39144f6ba4c4a427b
#
_cell.length_a   1.000
_cell.length_b   1.000
_cell.length_c   1.000
_cell.angle_alpha   90.00
_cell.angle_beta   90.00
_cell.angle_gamma   90.00
#
_symmetry.space_group_name_H-M   'P 1'
#
loop_
_entity.id
_entity.type
_entity.pdbx_description
1 polymer ?
#
loop_
_entity_poly.entity_id
_entity_poly.type
_entity_poly.pdbx_seq_one_letter_code
_entity_poly.pdbx_strand_id
1 'polypeptide(L)'
;VSTIYLADHEYFPYGNKSASVINKRLIKIMDWLLKKNCQLIVIACNTITMATIKSLRQCYPLPFIGTEPAVKQGGVVLVTPATAKSRGYRELSRQYPVTTIPCPGLAEAIEAGADITNFLPPIPPLTKIIVLGCTHYILVKERIQKIVGRKIEIIEPSAAIARQTRAVLTKENLLNAKKRVKRLFFTTGPTKRL
;
A
#
# COMPACT_ATOMS: atom_id res chain seq x y z
N VAL A 1 14.56 -8.20 12.97
CA VAL A 1 14.08 -9.11 11.92
C VAL A 1 14.90 -8.92 10.66
N SER A 2 15.33 -10.01 10.01
CA SER A 2 15.90 -9.91 8.66
C SER A 2 14.80 -9.59 7.66
N THR A 3 15.11 -8.76 6.67
CA THR A 3 14.12 -8.25 5.72
C THR A 3 14.60 -8.44 4.29
N ILE A 4 13.71 -8.91 3.43
CA ILE A 4 13.84 -8.86 1.99
C ILE A 4 12.84 -7.83 1.48
N TYR A 5 13.32 -6.80 0.79
CA TYR A 5 12.49 -5.84 0.09
C TYR A 5 12.56 -6.12 -1.41
N LEU A 6 11.40 -6.28 -2.04
CA LEU A 6 11.28 -6.45 -3.48
C LEU A 6 10.45 -5.29 -4.06
N ALA A 7 11.09 -4.46 -4.87
CA ALA A 7 10.43 -3.42 -5.65
C ALA A 7 10.06 -3.97 -7.04
N ASP A 8 8.77 -4.09 -7.33
CA ASP A 8 8.30 -4.60 -8.61
C ASP A 8 8.13 -3.48 -9.64
N HIS A 9 9.23 -2.84 -9.99
CA HIS A 9 9.27 -1.69 -10.90
C HIS A 9 8.83 -2.02 -12.33
N GLU A 10 9.10 -3.24 -12.81
CA GLU A 10 8.69 -3.67 -14.16
C GLU A 10 7.17 -3.62 -14.35
N TYR A 11 6.41 -3.84 -13.27
CA TYR A 11 4.94 -3.83 -13.30
C TYR A 11 4.32 -2.55 -12.75
N PHE A 12 5.12 -1.60 -12.32
CA PHE A 12 4.60 -0.27 -11.93
C PHE A 12 3.96 0.44 -13.14
N PRO A 13 2.83 1.16 -12.97
CA PRO A 13 2.01 1.28 -11.78
C PRO A 13 0.95 0.16 -11.68
N TYR A 14 0.64 -0.28 -10.46
CA TYR A 14 -0.44 -1.22 -10.20
C TYR A 14 -1.83 -0.56 -10.21
N GLY A 15 -1.87 0.75 -10.03
CA GLY A 15 -3.10 1.54 -9.83
C GLY A 15 -4.05 1.58 -11.02
N ASN A 16 -3.61 1.18 -12.22
CA ASN A 16 -4.40 1.12 -13.44
C ASN A 16 -4.61 -0.31 -13.98
N LYS A 17 -4.08 -1.34 -13.28
CA LYS A 17 -4.13 -2.74 -13.74
C LYS A 17 -5.39 -3.47 -13.27
N SER A 18 -5.82 -4.43 -14.08
CA SER A 18 -6.93 -5.33 -13.70
C SER A 18 -6.50 -6.31 -12.62
N ALA A 19 -7.46 -6.81 -11.83
CA ALA A 19 -7.21 -7.84 -10.81
C ALA A 19 -6.57 -9.10 -11.39
N SER A 20 -6.93 -9.51 -12.62
CA SER A 20 -6.34 -10.66 -13.28
C SER A 20 -4.84 -10.48 -13.55
N VAL A 21 -4.44 -9.30 -14.05
CA VAL A 21 -3.02 -8.97 -14.29
C VAL A 21 -2.25 -8.96 -12.97
N ILE A 22 -2.82 -8.35 -11.92
CA ILE A 22 -2.22 -8.31 -10.58
C ILE A 22 -2.03 -9.73 -10.04
N ASN A 23 -3.06 -10.59 -10.10
CA ASN A 23 -2.98 -11.96 -9.60
C ASN A 23 -1.92 -12.79 -10.34
N LYS A 24 -1.85 -12.71 -11.66
CA LYS A 24 -0.83 -13.44 -12.45
C LYS A 24 0.59 -13.01 -12.06
N ARG A 25 0.80 -11.72 -11.83
CA ARG A 25 2.11 -11.21 -11.39
C ARG A 25 2.46 -11.67 -10.00
N LEU A 26 1.49 -11.63 -9.07
CA LEU A 26 1.72 -12.00 -7.68
C LEU A 26 2.11 -13.47 -7.51
N ILE A 27 1.57 -14.40 -8.31
CA ILE A 27 2.01 -15.80 -8.27
C ILE A 27 3.53 -15.87 -8.46
N LYS A 28 4.08 -15.21 -9.48
CA LYS A 28 5.52 -15.20 -9.75
C LYS A 28 6.34 -14.59 -8.60
N ILE A 29 5.82 -13.51 -8.00
CA ILE A 29 6.46 -12.85 -6.86
C ILE A 29 6.43 -13.78 -5.64
N MET A 30 5.30 -14.43 -5.39
CA MET A 30 5.13 -15.36 -4.28
C MET A 30 6.08 -16.56 -4.41
N ASP A 31 6.16 -17.18 -5.59
CA ASP A 31 7.09 -18.28 -5.85
C ASP A 31 8.54 -17.88 -5.56
N TRP A 32 8.91 -16.65 -5.94
CA TRP A 32 10.24 -16.12 -5.66
C TRP A 32 10.49 -15.89 -4.17
N LEU A 33 9.54 -15.26 -3.44
CA LEU A 33 9.65 -15.01 -2.01
C LEU A 33 9.69 -16.32 -1.20
N LEU A 34 8.91 -17.32 -1.58
CA LEU A 34 8.93 -18.63 -0.95
C LEU A 34 10.28 -19.33 -1.11
N LYS A 35 10.88 -19.28 -2.30
CA LYS A 35 12.26 -19.78 -2.55
C LYS A 35 13.33 -19.05 -1.70
N LYS A 36 13.03 -17.85 -1.21
CA LYS A 36 13.88 -17.09 -0.27
C LYS A 36 13.59 -17.40 1.21
N ASN A 37 12.72 -18.38 1.50
CA ASN A 37 12.32 -18.80 2.84
C ASN A 37 11.72 -17.64 3.67
N CYS A 38 10.95 -16.77 3.04
CA CYS A 38 10.21 -15.73 3.75
C CYS A 38 9.15 -16.38 4.65
N GLN A 39 9.09 -15.97 5.92
CA GLN A 39 8.19 -16.53 6.93
C GLN A 39 6.97 -15.63 7.20
N LEU A 40 7.00 -14.39 6.75
CA LEU A 40 5.90 -13.41 6.80
C LEU A 40 6.06 -12.47 5.62
N ILE A 41 4.94 -12.07 5.03
CA ILE A 41 4.93 -11.16 3.88
C ILE A 41 4.13 -9.91 4.21
N VAL A 42 4.75 -8.75 4.00
CA VAL A 42 4.08 -7.44 4.05
C VAL A 42 3.84 -6.97 2.62
N ILE A 43 2.58 -6.75 2.27
CA ILE A 43 2.19 -6.20 0.96
C ILE A 43 2.14 -4.69 1.10
N ALA A 44 3.24 -4.01 0.77
CA ALA A 44 3.38 -2.55 0.85
C ALA A 44 2.72 -1.84 -0.36
N CYS A 45 1.48 -2.19 -0.66
CA CYS A 45 0.68 -1.62 -1.75
C CYS A 45 -0.81 -1.77 -1.44
N ASN A 46 -1.55 -0.65 -1.36
CA ASN A 46 -3.00 -0.68 -1.13
C ASN A 46 -3.73 -1.39 -2.27
N THR A 47 -3.37 -1.11 -3.52
CA THR A 47 -4.01 -1.71 -4.69
C THR A 47 -3.92 -3.24 -4.67
N ILE A 48 -2.71 -3.77 -4.46
CA ILE A 48 -2.50 -5.21 -4.38
C ILE A 48 -3.25 -5.79 -3.18
N THR A 49 -3.12 -5.18 -2.01
CA THR A 49 -3.80 -5.64 -0.78
C THR A 49 -5.31 -5.75 -1.01
N MET A 50 -5.94 -4.68 -1.48
CA MET A 50 -7.39 -4.63 -1.67
C MET A 50 -7.90 -5.58 -2.77
N ALA A 51 -7.06 -5.92 -3.73
CA ALA A 51 -7.41 -6.85 -4.79
C ALA A 51 -7.22 -8.32 -4.39
N THR A 52 -6.25 -8.66 -3.54
CA THR A 52 -5.73 -10.04 -3.49
C THR A 52 -5.52 -10.64 -2.11
N ILE A 53 -5.50 -9.86 -1.03
CA ILE A 53 -5.06 -10.38 0.29
C ILE A 53 -5.90 -11.56 0.79
N LYS A 54 -7.22 -11.58 0.49
CA LYS A 54 -8.09 -12.69 0.89
C LYS A 54 -7.68 -14.00 0.20
N SER A 55 -7.41 -13.96 -1.10
CA SER A 55 -6.98 -15.14 -1.86
C SER A 55 -5.57 -15.60 -1.47
N LEU A 56 -4.65 -14.66 -1.23
CA LEU A 56 -3.30 -15.02 -0.78
C LEU A 56 -3.32 -15.77 0.55
N ARG A 57 -4.12 -15.31 1.51
CA ARG A 57 -4.28 -15.98 2.81
C ARG A 57 -4.91 -17.37 2.72
N GLN A 58 -5.69 -17.63 1.66
CA GLN A 58 -6.28 -18.95 1.41
C GLN A 58 -5.30 -19.90 0.69
N CYS A 59 -4.46 -19.36 -0.19
CA CYS A 59 -3.57 -20.15 -1.04
C CYS A 59 -2.21 -20.46 -0.41
N TYR A 60 -1.76 -19.67 0.56
CA TYR A 60 -0.40 -19.81 1.12
C TYR A 60 -0.42 -19.93 2.64
N PRO A 61 0.33 -20.88 3.23
CA PRO A 61 0.37 -21.13 4.67
C PRO A 61 1.30 -20.15 5.41
N LEU A 62 1.27 -18.87 5.04
CA LEU A 62 2.09 -17.80 5.62
C LEU A 62 1.21 -16.68 6.15
N PRO A 63 1.64 -15.97 7.20
CA PRO A 63 0.99 -14.74 7.59
C PRO A 63 1.24 -13.62 6.58
N PHE A 64 0.15 -12.94 6.17
CA PHE A 64 0.16 -11.78 5.30
C PHE A 64 -0.32 -10.53 6.04
N ILE A 65 0.49 -9.48 5.99
CA ILE A 65 0.12 -8.13 6.42
C ILE A 65 -0.18 -7.31 5.17
N GLY A 66 -1.39 -6.81 5.06
CA GLY A 66 -1.78 -5.92 3.97
C GLY A 66 -1.72 -4.46 4.37
N THR A 67 -1.48 -3.59 3.40
CA THR A 67 -1.60 -2.15 3.57
C THR A 67 -3.01 -1.72 3.18
N GLU A 68 -3.88 -1.55 4.15
CA GLU A 68 -5.25 -1.08 3.97
C GLU A 68 -5.36 0.42 4.23
N PRO A 69 -6.24 1.17 3.53
CA PRO A 69 -6.52 2.55 3.88
C PRO A 69 -7.07 2.67 5.32
N ALA A 70 -6.61 3.67 6.06
CA ALA A 70 -6.96 3.88 7.48
C ALA A 70 -8.32 4.57 7.64
N VAL A 71 -9.41 3.93 7.18
CA VAL A 71 -10.75 4.51 7.02
C VAL A 71 -11.60 4.61 8.29
N LYS A 72 -11.13 4.11 9.43
CA LYS A 72 -11.95 4.00 10.67
C LYS A 72 -12.52 5.32 11.18
N GLN A 73 -11.83 6.42 10.93
CA GLN A 73 -12.27 7.76 11.35
C GLN A 73 -13.18 8.45 10.31
N GLY A 74 -13.46 7.79 9.19
CA GLY A 74 -14.20 8.38 8.08
C GLY A 74 -13.35 9.38 7.27
N GLY A 75 -14.03 10.26 6.51
CA GLY A 75 -13.40 11.33 5.75
C GLY A 75 -13.20 11.03 4.26
N VAL A 76 -12.38 11.82 3.60
CA VAL A 76 -12.05 11.67 2.18
C VAL A 76 -10.89 10.70 2.02
N VAL A 77 -11.05 9.67 1.19
CA VAL A 77 -10.01 8.67 0.94
C VAL A 77 -9.47 8.83 -0.48
N LEU A 78 -8.21 9.24 -0.58
CA LEU A 78 -7.52 9.33 -1.87
C LEU A 78 -6.94 7.96 -2.23
N VAL A 79 -7.38 7.39 -3.35
CA VAL A 79 -6.99 6.03 -3.78
C VAL A 79 -6.61 6.00 -5.26
N THR A 80 -5.96 4.93 -5.70
CA THR A 80 -5.80 4.68 -7.14
C THR A 80 -7.12 4.21 -7.76
N PRO A 81 -7.32 4.38 -9.09
CA PRO A 81 -8.52 3.87 -9.76
C PRO A 81 -8.75 2.37 -9.56
N ALA A 82 -7.70 1.55 -9.59
CA ALA A 82 -7.83 0.11 -9.35
C ALA A 82 -8.21 -0.21 -7.90
N THR A 83 -7.69 0.53 -6.91
CA THR A 83 -8.12 0.39 -5.52
C THR A 83 -9.60 0.67 -5.37
N ALA A 84 -10.10 1.79 -5.90
CA ALA A 84 -11.53 2.16 -5.84
C ALA A 84 -12.45 1.09 -6.44
N LYS A 85 -12.02 0.45 -7.54
CA LYS A 85 -12.78 -0.61 -8.23
C LYS A 85 -12.66 -1.98 -7.57
N SER A 86 -11.70 -2.19 -6.67
CA SER A 86 -11.47 -3.50 -6.05
C SER A 86 -12.61 -3.90 -5.12
N ARG A 87 -12.91 -5.21 -5.08
CA ARG A 87 -13.95 -5.75 -4.19
C ARG A 87 -13.61 -5.48 -2.72
N GLY A 88 -12.35 -5.74 -2.33
CA GLY A 88 -11.91 -5.56 -0.94
C GLY A 88 -12.08 -4.12 -0.45
N TYR A 89 -11.73 -3.13 -1.29
CA TYR A 89 -11.92 -1.73 -0.90
C TYR A 89 -13.40 -1.33 -0.82
N ARG A 90 -14.24 -1.79 -1.76
CA ARG A 90 -15.69 -1.51 -1.69
C ARG A 90 -16.35 -2.12 -0.46
N GLU A 91 -15.94 -3.32 -0.05
CA GLU A 91 -16.41 -3.94 1.20
C GLU A 91 -15.94 -3.14 2.43
N LEU A 92 -14.69 -2.67 2.43
CA LEU A 92 -14.12 -1.86 3.51
C LEU A 92 -14.81 -0.49 3.60
N SER A 93 -14.92 0.24 2.50
CA SER A 93 -15.47 1.60 2.47
C SER A 93 -16.94 1.68 2.86
N ARG A 94 -17.73 0.62 2.64
CA ARG A 94 -19.13 0.56 3.07
C ARG A 94 -19.32 0.50 4.60
N GLN A 95 -18.29 0.16 5.33
CA GLN A 95 -18.36 0.02 6.79
C GLN A 95 -18.12 1.35 7.52
N TYR A 96 -17.70 2.40 6.82
CA TYR A 96 -17.30 3.68 7.41
C TYR A 96 -17.81 4.86 6.58
N PRO A 97 -18.06 6.02 7.20
CA PRO A 97 -18.54 7.22 6.51
C PRO A 97 -17.40 7.87 5.70
N VAL A 98 -17.08 7.31 4.55
CA VAL A 98 -15.99 7.78 3.68
C VAL A 98 -16.48 8.25 2.32
N THR A 99 -15.85 9.31 1.80
CA THR A 99 -15.95 9.75 0.42
C THR A 99 -14.71 9.31 -0.33
N THR A 100 -14.87 8.42 -1.30
CA THR A 100 -13.76 7.89 -2.10
C THR A 100 -13.45 8.79 -3.29
N ILE A 101 -12.21 9.23 -3.41
CA ILE A 101 -11.73 10.03 -4.55
C ILE A 101 -10.57 9.29 -5.24
N PRO A 102 -10.81 8.73 -6.44
CA PRO A 102 -9.72 8.18 -7.25
C PRO A 102 -8.82 9.28 -7.79
N CYS A 103 -7.49 9.06 -7.73
CA CYS A 103 -6.47 9.99 -8.21
C CYS A 103 -5.69 9.34 -9.37
N PRO A 104 -6.20 9.37 -10.61
CA PRO A 104 -5.50 8.79 -11.76
C PRO A 104 -4.19 9.54 -12.04
N GLY A 105 -3.11 8.81 -12.32
CA GLY A 105 -1.80 9.38 -12.65
C GLY A 105 -1.00 9.94 -11.48
N LEU A 106 -1.60 10.08 -10.28
CA LEU A 106 -0.89 10.68 -9.14
C LEU A 106 0.30 9.85 -8.67
N ALA A 107 0.20 8.53 -8.64
CA ALA A 107 1.31 7.66 -8.25
C ALA A 107 2.46 7.73 -9.25
N GLU A 108 2.14 7.80 -10.54
CA GLU A 108 3.09 7.95 -11.64
C GLU A 108 3.80 9.30 -11.60
N ALA A 109 3.07 10.39 -11.34
CA ALA A 109 3.63 11.73 -11.18
C ALA A 109 4.60 11.80 -9.99
N ILE A 110 4.25 11.16 -8.87
CA ILE A 110 5.12 11.08 -7.68
C ILE A 110 6.41 10.32 -8.01
N GLU A 111 6.32 9.17 -8.65
CA GLU A 111 7.48 8.35 -9.03
C GLU A 111 8.40 9.09 -10.00
N ALA A 112 7.84 9.89 -10.89
CA ALA A 112 8.58 10.74 -11.83
C ALA A 112 9.16 12.02 -11.20
N GLY A 113 8.85 12.31 -9.92
CA GLY A 113 9.25 13.56 -9.27
C GLY A 113 8.55 14.82 -9.82
N ALA A 114 7.42 14.64 -10.53
CA ALA A 114 6.67 15.72 -11.18
C ALA A 114 5.87 16.57 -10.18
N ASP A 115 5.32 17.68 -10.65
CA ASP A 115 4.33 18.44 -9.89
C ASP A 115 3.03 17.63 -9.77
N ILE A 116 2.53 17.52 -8.55
CA ILE A 116 1.34 16.73 -8.21
C ILE A 116 0.04 17.54 -8.21
N THR A 117 0.13 18.85 -8.37
CA THR A 117 -1.02 19.77 -8.21
C THR A 117 -2.17 19.41 -9.14
N ASN A 118 -1.85 19.12 -10.40
CA ASN A 118 -2.85 18.76 -11.42
C ASN A 118 -3.39 17.33 -11.31
N PHE A 119 -2.77 16.49 -10.47
CA PHE A 119 -3.18 15.10 -10.24
C PHE A 119 -3.99 14.93 -8.96
N LEU A 120 -4.08 15.98 -8.14
CA LEU A 120 -4.89 15.96 -6.93
C LEU A 120 -6.29 16.49 -7.26
N PRO A 121 -7.33 15.66 -7.22
CA PRO A 121 -8.69 16.09 -7.49
C PRO A 121 -9.17 17.15 -6.48
N PRO A 122 -10.18 17.97 -6.82
CA PRO A 122 -10.79 18.88 -5.88
C PRO A 122 -11.28 18.15 -4.63
N ILE A 123 -10.92 18.67 -3.47
CA ILE A 123 -11.35 18.13 -2.19
C ILE A 123 -12.69 18.77 -1.81
N PRO A 124 -13.72 17.99 -1.43
CA PRO A 124 -15.02 18.52 -1.05
C PRO A 124 -14.92 19.59 0.07
N PRO A 125 -15.74 20.65 0.00
CA PRO A 125 -15.82 21.63 1.09
C PRO A 125 -16.11 20.93 2.42
N LEU A 126 -15.64 21.53 3.52
CA LEU A 126 -15.83 21.04 4.89
C LEU A 126 -15.13 19.70 5.20
N THR A 127 -14.26 19.20 4.32
CA THR A 127 -13.43 18.04 4.61
C THR A 127 -12.53 18.32 5.81
N LYS A 128 -12.58 17.45 6.81
CA LYS A 128 -11.74 17.53 8.02
C LYS A 128 -10.59 16.53 7.99
N ILE A 129 -10.81 15.38 7.35
CA ILE A 129 -9.88 14.26 7.33
C ILE A 129 -9.66 13.81 5.89
N ILE A 130 -8.40 13.64 5.52
CA ILE A 130 -7.97 12.95 4.27
C ILE A 130 -7.16 11.72 4.65
N VAL A 131 -7.54 10.58 4.08
CA VAL A 131 -6.83 9.30 4.23
C VAL A 131 -6.04 9.01 2.96
N LEU A 132 -4.74 8.79 3.11
CA LEU A 132 -3.88 8.40 1.99
C LEU A 132 -3.99 6.88 1.75
N GLY A 133 -4.73 6.50 0.72
CA GLY A 133 -5.00 5.12 0.33
C GLY A 133 -4.07 4.59 -0.78
N CYS A 134 -2.88 5.15 -0.89
CA CYS A 134 -1.79 4.68 -1.75
C CYS A 134 -0.44 4.96 -1.08
N THR A 135 0.48 3.99 -1.13
CA THR A 135 1.79 4.12 -0.50
C THR A 135 2.65 5.22 -1.11
N HIS A 136 2.50 5.51 -2.40
CA HIS A 136 3.17 6.66 -3.04
C HIS A 136 2.71 8.00 -2.47
N TYR A 137 1.43 8.14 -2.14
CA TYR A 137 0.90 9.42 -1.64
C TYR A 137 1.53 9.83 -0.29
N ILE A 138 1.98 8.84 0.49
CA ILE A 138 2.67 9.08 1.77
C ILE A 138 3.99 9.83 1.55
N LEU A 139 4.71 9.55 0.45
CA LEU A 139 5.99 10.18 0.10
C LEU A 139 5.86 11.70 -0.12
N VAL A 140 4.68 12.14 -0.51
CA VAL A 140 4.37 13.56 -0.77
C VAL A 140 3.33 14.13 0.19
N LYS A 141 3.14 13.51 1.37
CA LYS A 141 2.19 13.93 2.39
C LYS A 141 2.26 15.43 2.69
N GLU A 142 3.45 15.96 2.85
CA GLU A 142 3.66 17.39 3.14
C GLU A 142 3.27 18.29 1.95
N ARG A 143 3.49 17.82 0.71
CA ARG A 143 3.05 18.56 -0.48
C ARG A 143 1.53 18.56 -0.58
N ILE A 144 0.88 17.42 -0.35
CA ILE A 144 -0.59 17.33 -0.27
C ILE A 144 -1.10 18.25 0.82
N GLN A 145 -0.49 18.25 2.01
CA GLN A 145 -0.89 19.12 3.12
C GLN A 145 -0.83 20.62 2.76
N LYS A 146 0.18 21.04 2.00
CA LYS A 146 0.27 22.44 1.53
C LYS A 146 -0.86 22.79 0.57
N ILE A 147 -1.25 21.86 -0.31
CA ILE A 147 -2.32 22.07 -1.30
C ILE A 147 -3.70 22.13 -0.61
N VAL A 148 -3.99 21.19 0.29
CA VAL A 148 -5.31 21.08 0.93
C VAL A 148 -5.49 21.99 2.13
N GLY A 149 -4.41 22.57 2.65
CA GLY A 149 -4.41 23.47 3.81
C GLY A 149 -4.24 22.76 5.15
N ARG A 150 -3.72 23.51 6.15
CA ARG A 150 -3.33 22.97 7.48
C ARG A 150 -4.50 22.54 8.37
N LYS A 151 -5.73 22.96 8.05
CA LYS A 151 -6.92 22.61 8.84
C LYS A 151 -7.42 21.18 8.58
N ILE A 152 -6.94 20.52 7.53
CA ILE A 152 -7.31 19.15 7.18
C ILE A 152 -6.27 18.20 7.78
N GLU A 153 -6.73 17.24 8.57
CA GLU A 153 -5.87 16.16 9.08
C GLU A 153 -5.58 15.13 7.97
N ILE A 154 -4.32 14.79 7.76
CA ILE A 154 -3.93 13.75 6.82
C ILE A 154 -3.49 12.50 7.57
N ILE A 155 -4.25 11.41 7.39
CA ILE A 155 -4.03 10.10 7.99
C ILE A 155 -3.39 9.15 6.98
N GLU A 156 -2.41 8.38 7.44
CA GLU A 156 -1.74 7.33 6.65
C GLU A 156 -1.50 6.07 7.50
N PRO A 157 -1.40 4.87 6.90
CA PRO A 157 -1.42 3.61 7.64
C PRO A 157 -0.07 3.11 8.17
N SER A 158 1.07 3.75 7.87
CA SER A 158 2.42 3.19 8.11
C SER A 158 2.66 2.72 9.54
N ALA A 159 2.32 3.55 10.53
CA ALA A 159 2.50 3.21 11.93
C ALA A 159 1.61 2.02 12.36
N ALA A 160 0.38 1.95 11.84
CA ALA A 160 -0.53 0.85 12.10
C ALA A 160 -0.02 -0.46 11.49
N ILE A 161 0.48 -0.43 10.26
CA ILE A 161 1.08 -1.58 9.57
C ILE A 161 2.31 -2.09 10.33
N ALA A 162 3.19 -1.18 10.79
CA ALA A 162 4.37 -1.55 11.57
C ALA A 162 3.98 -2.23 12.89
N ARG A 163 3.00 -1.70 13.63
CA ARG A 163 2.48 -2.33 14.86
C ARG A 163 1.88 -3.69 14.59
N GLN A 164 1.05 -3.83 13.55
CA GLN A 164 0.45 -5.11 13.17
C GLN A 164 1.51 -6.14 12.76
N THR A 165 2.52 -5.72 11.99
CA THR A 165 3.64 -6.59 11.61
C THR A 165 4.37 -7.11 12.85
N ARG A 166 4.67 -6.23 13.81
CA ARG A 166 5.30 -6.64 15.08
C ARG A 166 4.42 -7.60 15.87
N ALA A 167 3.13 -7.33 15.99
CA ALA A 167 2.19 -8.19 16.71
C ALA A 167 2.13 -9.60 16.12
N VAL A 168 2.05 -9.71 14.78
CA VAL A 168 2.04 -11.02 14.11
C VAL A 168 3.38 -11.74 14.27
N LEU A 169 4.52 -11.05 14.10
CA LEU A 169 5.83 -11.65 14.33
C LEU A 169 5.99 -12.19 15.75
N THR A 170 5.43 -11.49 16.75
CA THR A 170 5.43 -11.95 18.15
C THR A 170 4.56 -13.20 18.32
N LYS A 171 3.32 -13.16 17.79
CA LYS A 171 2.37 -14.27 17.88
C LYS A 171 2.91 -15.56 17.22
N GLU A 172 3.55 -15.42 16.07
CA GLU A 172 4.10 -16.54 15.29
C GLU A 172 5.52 -16.95 15.75
N ASN A 173 6.04 -16.39 16.87
CA ASN A 173 7.40 -16.63 17.37
C ASN A 173 8.50 -16.37 16.32
N LEU A 174 8.30 -15.41 15.43
CA LEU A 174 9.20 -15.04 14.34
C LEU A 174 10.12 -13.85 14.68
N LEU A 175 10.04 -13.31 15.90
CA LEU A 175 10.95 -12.25 16.33
C LEU A 175 12.37 -12.84 16.47
N ASN A 176 13.30 -12.24 15.74
CA ASN A 176 14.69 -12.66 15.79
C ASN A 176 15.40 -12.04 17.00
N ALA A 177 15.82 -12.88 17.95
CA ALA A 177 16.63 -12.46 19.10
C ALA A 177 18.09 -12.14 18.75
N LYS A 178 18.56 -12.49 17.52
CA LYS A 178 19.95 -12.24 17.11
C LYS A 178 20.20 -10.74 16.89
N LYS A 179 21.35 -10.24 17.37
CA LYS A 179 21.78 -8.83 17.22
C LYS A 179 22.04 -8.44 15.74
N ARG A 180 22.43 -9.38 14.89
CA ARG A 180 22.69 -9.12 13.45
C ARG A 180 21.48 -9.47 12.62
N VAL A 181 20.96 -8.48 11.89
CA VAL A 181 19.88 -8.63 10.92
C VAL A 181 20.39 -8.35 9.51
N LYS A 182 19.90 -9.10 8.52
CA LYS A 182 20.19 -8.85 7.10
C LYS A 182 19.05 -8.04 6.50
N ARG A 183 19.39 -7.05 5.69
CA ARG A 183 18.45 -6.30 4.86
C ARG A 183 18.88 -6.45 3.41
N LEU A 184 18.06 -7.08 2.60
CA LEU A 184 18.33 -7.33 1.19
C LEU A 184 17.31 -6.57 0.37
N PHE A 185 17.77 -5.90 -0.67
CA PHE A 185 16.92 -5.12 -1.58
C PHE A 185 17.03 -5.71 -2.97
N PHE A 186 15.87 -5.89 -3.61
CA PHE A 186 15.74 -6.42 -4.96
C PHE A 186 14.78 -5.56 -5.76
N THR A 187 14.98 -5.51 -7.07
CA THR A 187 14.08 -4.87 -8.01
C THR A 187 13.90 -5.75 -9.23
N THR A 188 12.72 -5.69 -9.85
CA THR A 188 12.46 -6.30 -11.16
C THR A 188 12.79 -5.36 -12.32
N GLY A 189 13.06 -4.10 -12.04
CA GLY A 189 13.49 -3.07 -12.99
C GLY A 189 14.97 -2.70 -12.85
N PRO A 190 15.39 -1.62 -13.49
CA PRO A 190 16.77 -1.14 -13.38
C PRO A 190 17.18 -0.83 -11.94
N THR A 191 18.36 -1.29 -11.52
CA THR A 191 18.88 -1.11 -10.15
C THR A 191 19.11 0.34 -9.73
N LYS A 192 19.22 1.27 -10.70
CA LYS A 192 19.32 2.72 -10.43
C LYS A 192 18.08 3.30 -9.70
N ARG A 193 17.00 2.52 -9.55
CA ARG A 193 15.76 2.89 -8.84
C ARG A 193 15.61 2.25 -7.45
N LEU A 194 16.63 1.57 -6.96
CA LEU A 194 16.74 1.09 -5.58
C LEU A 194 17.49 2.11 -4.73
#